data_5bfa83f40c00df423b47384878e286dd
#
_entry.id   5bfa83f40c00df423b47384878e286dd
#
_cell.length_a   1.000
_cell.length_b   1.000
_cell.length_c   1.000
_cell.angle_alpha   90.00
_cell.angle_beta   90.00
_cell.angle_gamma   90.00
#
_symmetry.space_group_name_H-M   'P 1'
#
loop_
_entity.id
_entity.type
_entity.pdbx_description
1 polymer ?
#
loop_
_entity_poly.entity_id
_entity_poly.type
_entity_poly.pdbx_seq_one_letter_code
_entity_poly.pdbx_strand_id
1 'polypeptide(L)'
;MTYCVGIKAQDGIVFASDSRTNAGLDNVNIYSKMFVHDVGDRSVIIVTSGNLGTSQAVYKSIENDLKGDNGINLNTCKDFDQIASYIGSLNIKHSAPKGINTDTVLLGSSFLVGGQIKGQPLELYLVYSQGNYIKPADSKPYLVIGEVKYGKPILDRVIKPSVSIGDASRCALISMDSTLKSDLTVGPPIDF
;
A
#
# COMPACT_ATOMS: atom_id res chain seq x y z
N MET A 1 -2.81 14.53 2.70
CA MET A 1 -2.52 13.63 1.54
C MET A 1 -1.51 12.60 1.98
N THR A 2 -1.09 11.70 1.13
CA THR A 2 -0.14 10.61 1.38
C THR A 2 0.59 10.36 0.09
N TYR A 3 1.79 9.84 0.12
CA TYR A 3 2.47 9.30 -1.05
C TYR A 3 3.03 7.92 -0.71
N CYS A 4 2.54 6.89 -1.39
CA CYS A 4 3.09 5.54 -1.29
C CYS A 4 3.38 5.00 -2.69
N VAL A 5 4.48 4.29 -2.82
CA VAL A 5 4.93 3.65 -4.06
C VAL A 5 5.34 2.21 -3.79
N GLY A 6 4.97 1.32 -4.73
CA GLY A 6 5.47 -0.04 -4.83
C GLY A 6 6.08 -0.25 -6.21
N ILE A 7 7.28 -0.80 -6.29
CA ILE A 7 8.02 -1.06 -7.53
C ILE A 7 8.46 -2.52 -7.55
N LYS A 8 8.01 -3.25 -8.56
CA LYS A 8 8.49 -4.62 -8.83
C LYS A 8 9.75 -4.53 -9.68
N ALA A 9 10.89 -4.82 -9.08
CA ALA A 9 12.17 -4.90 -9.76
C ALA A 9 12.42 -6.32 -10.26
N GLN A 10 13.50 -6.51 -11.02
CA GLN A 10 13.87 -7.82 -11.58
C GLN A 10 14.19 -8.85 -10.49
N ASP A 11 14.79 -8.39 -9.39
CA ASP A 11 15.38 -9.21 -8.33
C ASP A 11 14.76 -8.92 -6.94
N GLY A 12 13.64 -8.18 -6.88
CA GLY A 12 12.97 -7.86 -5.62
C GLY A 12 11.82 -6.89 -5.79
N ILE A 13 11.31 -6.42 -4.67
CA ILE A 13 10.24 -5.43 -4.63
C ILE A 13 10.61 -4.30 -3.66
N VAL A 14 10.32 -3.07 -4.03
CA VAL A 14 10.59 -1.88 -3.22
C VAL A 14 9.28 -1.23 -2.84
N PHE A 15 9.12 -0.90 -1.57
CA PHE A 15 8.04 -0.06 -1.08
C PHE A 15 8.60 1.18 -0.40
N ALA A 16 7.91 2.30 -0.57
CA ALA A 16 8.14 3.50 0.22
C ALA A 16 6.81 4.17 0.54
N SER A 17 6.70 4.69 1.76
CA SER A 17 5.56 5.50 2.18
C SER A 17 6.00 6.65 3.08
N ASP A 18 5.28 7.77 3.02
CA ASP A 18 5.36 8.81 4.04
C ASP A 18 4.57 8.41 5.28
N SER A 19 4.85 9.05 6.42
CA SER A 19 4.16 8.77 7.69
C SER A 19 3.35 9.97 8.20
N ARG A 20 3.32 11.09 7.48
CA ARG A 20 2.54 12.25 7.91
C ARG A 20 1.04 11.99 7.76
N THR A 21 0.28 12.32 8.81
CA THR A 21 -1.18 12.34 8.79
C THR A 21 -1.67 13.73 9.19
N ASN A 22 -2.65 14.24 8.45
CA ASN A 22 -3.18 15.58 8.67
C ASN A 22 -4.69 15.50 8.93
N ALA A 23 -5.14 16.14 10.00
CA ALA A 23 -6.54 16.43 10.26
C ALA A 23 -6.73 17.95 10.18
N GLY A 24 -6.86 18.48 8.96
CA GLY A 24 -6.76 19.91 8.67
C GLY A 24 -5.31 20.37 8.47
N LEU A 25 -5.09 21.70 8.42
CA LEU A 25 -3.76 22.29 8.14
C LEU A 25 -2.84 22.28 9.38
N ASP A 26 -3.42 22.37 10.57
CA ASP A 26 -2.68 22.59 11.82
C ASP A 26 -2.52 21.35 12.70
N ASN A 27 -3.25 20.27 12.41
CA ASN A 27 -3.19 19.04 13.20
C ASN A 27 -2.41 17.97 12.43
N VAL A 28 -1.09 18.00 12.60
CA VAL A 28 -0.14 17.08 11.98
C VAL A 28 0.28 16.03 12.99
N ASN A 29 0.12 14.77 12.62
CA ASN A 29 0.57 13.62 13.40
C ASN A 29 1.44 12.70 12.53
N ILE A 30 2.13 11.77 13.18
CA ILE A 30 2.96 10.76 12.55
C ILE A 30 2.29 9.40 12.77
N TYR A 31 2.08 8.66 11.69
CA TYR A 31 1.57 7.29 11.73
C TYR A 31 2.18 6.49 10.58
N SER A 32 2.86 5.38 10.91
CA SER A 32 3.37 4.47 9.88
C SER A 32 2.21 3.91 9.05
N LYS A 33 2.32 4.04 7.75
CA LYS A 33 1.33 3.54 6.78
C LYS A 33 1.73 2.19 6.20
N MET A 34 2.86 1.65 6.65
CA MET A 34 3.42 0.38 6.20
C MET A 34 3.17 -0.71 7.24
N PHE A 35 2.67 -1.85 6.77
CA PHE A 35 2.53 -3.08 7.52
C PHE A 35 3.38 -4.16 6.85
N VAL A 36 4.21 -4.83 7.62
CA VAL A 36 5.10 -5.90 7.15
C VAL A 36 4.76 -7.20 7.86
N HIS A 37 4.52 -8.24 7.08
CA HIS A 37 4.34 -9.60 7.55
C HIS A 37 5.37 -10.50 6.87
N ASP A 38 6.42 -10.83 7.60
CA ASP A 38 7.54 -11.64 7.12
C ASP A 38 7.68 -12.88 8.01
N VAL A 39 6.95 -13.92 7.70
CA VAL A 39 6.84 -15.13 8.54
C VAL A 39 6.82 -16.39 7.67
N GLY A 40 7.66 -17.35 8.02
CA GLY A 40 7.67 -18.68 7.41
C GLY A 40 8.11 -18.68 5.95
N ASP A 41 7.17 -18.93 5.06
CA ASP A 41 7.40 -19.05 3.62
C ASP A 41 7.06 -17.79 2.82
N ARG A 42 6.67 -16.69 3.50
CA ARG A 42 6.12 -15.51 2.83
C ARG A 42 6.55 -14.20 3.45
N SER A 43 6.74 -13.21 2.58
CA SER A 43 6.93 -11.81 2.92
C SER A 43 5.85 -11.00 2.23
N VAL A 44 5.02 -10.30 3.01
CA VAL A 44 3.91 -9.47 2.53
C VAL A 44 4.09 -8.07 3.09
N ILE A 45 4.14 -7.07 2.21
CA ILE A 45 4.20 -5.66 2.57
C ILE A 45 2.91 -5.00 2.09
N ILE A 46 2.31 -4.20 2.97
CA ILE A 46 1.08 -3.47 2.70
C ILE A 46 1.33 -2.00 3.06
N VAL A 47 1.06 -1.08 2.12
CA VAL A 47 1.05 0.35 2.40
C VAL A 47 -0.31 0.94 2.05
N THR A 48 -0.72 1.99 2.76
CA THR A 48 -2.08 2.52 2.65
C THR A 48 -2.15 4.02 2.44
N SER A 49 -3.20 4.45 1.75
CA SER A 49 -3.57 5.85 1.59
C SER A 49 -5.09 6.00 1.69
N GLY A 50 -5.57 7.09 2.26
CA GLY A 50 -6.99 7.40 2.41
C GLY A 50 -7.40 7.63 3.85
N ASN A 51 -8.53 7.08 4.28
CA ASN A 51 -9.03 7.26 5.63
C ASN A 51 -8.21 6.47 6.65
N LEU A 52 -7.58 7.17 7.60
CA LEU A 52 -6.72 6.54 8.61
C LEU A 52 -7.49 5.57 9.50
N GLY A 53 -8.73 5.91 9.90
CA GLY A 53 -9.55 5.02 10.74
C GLY A 53 -9.86 3.69 10.06
N THR A 54 -10.18 3.73 8.76
CA THR A 54 -10.37 2.52 7.94
C THR A 54 -9.08 1.71 7.83
N SER A 55 -7.96 2.35 7.54
CA SER A 55 -6.66 1.67 7.44
C SER A 55 -6.27 0.99 8.75
N GLN A 56 -6.43 1.67 9.88
CA GLN A 56 -6.18 1.09 11.21
C GLN A 56 -7.10 -0.09 11.51
N ALA A 57 -8.37 -0.01 11.15
CA ALA A 57 -9.34 -1.09 11.35
C ALA A 57 -9.00 -2.32 10.49
N VAL A 58 -8.52 -2.11 9.25
CA VAL A 58 -8.04 -3.19 8.38
C VAL A 58 -6.80 -3.85 8.99
N TYR A 59 -5.77 -3.09 9.39
CA TYR A 59 -4.57 -3.64 10.01
C TYR A 59 -4.89 -4.38 11.31
N LYS A 60 -5.77 -3.84 12.14
CA LYS A 60 -6.24 -4.52 13.35
C LYS A 60 -6.95 -5.84 13.07
N SER A 61 -7.75 -5.91 12.01
CA SER A 61 -8.38 -7.15 11.59
C SER A 61 -7.34 -8.17 11.12
N ILE A 62 -6.36 -7.77 10.31
CA ILE A 62 -5.25 -8.64 9.89
C ILE A 62 -4.51 -9.20 11.12
N GLU A 63 -4.14 -8.37 12.08
CA GLU A 63 -3.48 -8.80 13.31
C GLU A 63 -4.31 -9.79 14.13
N ASN A 64 -5.63 -9.58 14.19
CA ASN A 64 -6.53 -10.48 14.91
C ASN A 64 -6.68 -11.82 14.19
N ASP A 65 -6.84 -11.79 12.86
CA ASP A 65 -6.98 -12.99 12.04
C ASP A 65 -5.70 -13.83 12.04
N LEU A 66 -4.52 -13.20 12.15
CA LEU A 66 -3.23 -13.89 12.32
C LEU A 66 -3.06 -14.58 13.67
N LYS A 67 -3.80 -14.15 14.71
CA LYS A 67 -3.81 -14.79 16.03
C LYS A 67 -4.82 -15.93 16.13
N GLY A 68 -5.76 -16.00 15.20
CA GLY A 68 -6.79 -17.06 15.15
C GLY A 68 -6.29 -18.27 14.38
N ASP A 69 -6.70 -19.45 14.83
CA ASP A 69 -6.30 -20.73 14.20
C ASP A 69 -7.14 -21.12 12.98
N ASN A 70 -8.23 -20.40 12.72
CA ASN A 70 -9.17 -20.75 11.66
C ASN A 70 -9.59 -19.53 10.82
N GLY A 71 -9.55 -19.68 9.51
CA GLY A 71 -10.03 -18.67 8.57
C GLY A 71 -9.00 -18.23 7.54
N ILE A 72 -9.42 -17.30 6.67
CA ILE A 72 -8.56 -16.67 5.67
C ILE A 72 -7.76 -15.58 6.35
N ASN A 73 -6.44 -15.67 6.28
CA ASN A 73 -5.52 -14.66 6.77
C ASN A 73 -4.23 -14.68 5.92
N LEU A 74 -3.26 -13.81 6.21
CA LEU A 74 -2.02 -13.73 5.42
C LEU A 74 -1.22 -15.04 5.42
N ASN A 75 -1.32 -15.90 6.46
CA ASN A 75 -0.63 -17.20 6.51
C ASN A 75 -1.34 -18.29 5.70
N THR A 76 -2.67 -18.22 5.58
CA THR A 76 -3.49 -19.27 4.96
C THR A 76 -3.81 -19.00 3.49
N CYS A 77 -3.65 -17.76 3.02
CA CYS A 77 -3.81 -17.42 1.60
C CYS A 77 -2.83 -18.21 0.73
N LYS A 78 -3.32 -18.76 -0.37
CA LYS A 78 -2.55 -19.64 -1.27
C LYS A 78 -1.61 -18.85 -2.20
N ASP A 79 -1.99 -17.64 -2.56
CA ASP A 79 -1.30 -16.75 -3.48
C ASP A 79 -1.61 -15.28 -3.20
N PHE A 80 -0.94 -14.37 -3.90
CA PHE A 80 -1.15 -12.93 -3.75
C PHE A 80 -2.50 -12.43 -4.27
N ASP A 81 -3.14 -13.14 -5.18
CA ASP A 81 -4.50 -12.82 -5.64
C ASP A 81 -5.50 -12.99 -4.49
N GLN A 82 -5.36 -14.09 -3.76
CA GLN A 82 -6.17 -14.33 -2.55
C GLN A 82 -5.87 -13.32 -1.44
N ILE A 83 -4.59 -12.91 -1.26
CA ILE A 83 -4.22 -11.86 -0.32
C ILE A 83 -4.88 -10.52 -0.70
N ALA A 84 -4.81 -10.12 -1.97
CA ALA A 84 -5.43 -8.89 -2.45
C ALA A 84 -6.97 -8.92 -2.26
N SER A 85 -7.61 -10.05 -2.56
CA SER A 85 -9.04 -10.27 -2.33
C SER A 85 -9.41 -10.18 -0.85
N TYR A 86 -8.62 -10.79 0.03
CA TYR A 86 -8.80 -10.73 1.48
C TYR A 86 -8.72 -9.28 2.00
N ILE A 87 -7.68 -8.52 1.60
CA ILE A 87 -7.54 -7.11 1.97
C ILE A 87 -8.71 -6.28 1.43
N GLY A 88 -9.14 -6.54 0.19
CA GLY A 88 -10.31 -5.90 -0.42
C GLY A 88 -11.59 -6.12 0.39
N SER A 89 -11.81 -7.33 0.86
CA SER A 89 -12.96 -7.70 1.70
C SER A 89 -12.93 -6.98 3.05
N LEU A 90 -11.76 -6.90 3.69
CA LEU A 90 -11.59 -6.13 4.93
C LEU A 90 -11.81 -4.63 4.69
N ASN A 91 -11.32 -4.09 3.57
CA ASN A 91 -11.53 -2.69 3.23
C ASN A 91 -13.00 -2.34 3.10
N ILE A 92 -13.79 -3.12 2.34
CA ILE A 92 -15.25 -2.95 2.24
C ILE A 92 -15.91 -3.00 3.63
N LYS A 93 -15.57 -4.03 4.43
CA LYS A 93 -16.12 -4.22 5.78
C LYS A 93 -15.93 -3.00 6.69
N HIS A 94 -14.80 -2.30 6.58
CA HIS A 94 -14.45 -1.18 7.44
C HIS A 94 -14.71 0.20 6.84
N SER A 95 -14.97 0.30 5.54
CA SER A 95 -15.31 1.55 4.86
C SER A 95 -16.77 1.96 5.03
N ALA A 96 -17.66 1.04 5.43
CA ALA A 96 -19.06 1.34 5.62
C ALA A 96 -19.27 2.17 6.88
N PRO A 97 -19.94 3.35 6.80
CA PRO A 97 -20.28 4.14 7.98
C PRO A 97 -21.21 3.35 8.91
N LYS A 98 -20.85 3.20 10.16
CA LYS A 98 -21.72 2.56 11.16
C LYS A 98 -22.87 3.52 11.51
N GLY A 99 -24.09 3.22 11.08
CA GLY A 99 -25.33 3.86 11.57
C GLY A 99 -25.79 5.14 10.85
N ILE A 100 -25.32 5.42 9.65
CA ILE A 100 -25.75 6.57 8.85
C ILE A 100 -26.34 6.10 7.51
N ASN A 101 -27.47 6.71 7.10
CA ASN A 101 -28.13 6.45 5.82
C ASN A 101 -27.18 6.64 4.63
N THR A 102 -27.39 5.84 3.61
CA THR A 102 -26.50 5.46 2.50
C THR A 102 -26.02 6.56 1.52
N ASP A 103 -26.24 7.83 1.78
CA ASP A 103 -25.78 8.94 0.92
C ASP A 103 -24.45 9.56 1.37
N THR A 104 -23.75 8.94 2.31
CA THR A 104 -22.59 9.51 2.97
C THR A 104 -21.29 8.89 2.51
N VAL A 105 -20.37 9.77 2.16
CA VAL A 105 -18.93 9.63 1.96
C VAL A 105 -18.39 8.26 2.35
N LEU A 106 -18.06 7.43 1.35
CA LEU A 106 -17.27 6.23 1.54
C LEU A 106 -15.92 6.62 2.16
N LEU A 107 -15.70 6.25 3.39
CA LEU A 107 -14.44 6.45 4.11
C LEU A 107 -13.39 5.42 3.63
N GLY A 108 -13.24 5.28 2.33
CA GLY A 108 -12.41 4.26 1.73
C GLY A 108 -10.93 4.56 1.84
N SER A 109 -10.15 3.50 1.90
CA SER A 109 -8.70 3.52 1.74
C SER A 109 -8.28 2.73 0.51
N SER A 110 -7.12 3.06 -0.04
CA SER A 110 -6.45 2.25 -1.06
C SER A 110 -5.21 1.62 -0.46
N PHE A 111 -4.89 0.41 -0.90
CA PHE A 111 -3.72 -0.32 -0.42
C PHE A 111 -2.83 -0.75 -1.59
N LEU A 112 -1.52 -0.61 -1.46
CA LEU A 112 -0.58 -1.39 -2.26
C LEU A 112 -0.20 -2.61 -1.44
N VAL A 113 -0.27 -3.77 -2.06
CA VAL A 113 0.00 -5.07 -1.45
C VAL A 113 0.98 -5.80 -2.34
N GLY A 114 2.10 -6.26 -1.79
CA GLY A 114 3.05 -7.01 -2.59
C GLY A 114 4.07 -7.75 -1.75
N GLY A 115 4.88 -8.53 -2.42
CA GLY A 115 5.88 -9.39 -1.82
C GLY A 115 6.02 -10.71 -2.54
N GLN A 116 6.33 -11.77 -1.79
CA GLN A 116 6.55 -13.10 -2.33
C GLN A 116 6.11 -14.20 -1.37
N ILE A 117 5.54 -15.27 -1.92
CA ILE A 117 5.41 -16.56 -1.25
C ILE A 117 6.48 -17.48 -1.86
N LYS A 118 7.16 -18.27 -1.04
CA LYS A 118 8.25 -19.16 -1.49
C LYS A 118 7.80 -20.06 -2.63
N GLY A 119 8.56 -20.05 -3.71
CA GLY A 119 8.24 -20.82 -4.92
C GLY A 119 7.24 -20.15 -5.87
N GLN A 120 6.74 -18.98 -5.53
CA GLN A 120 5.87 -18.17 -6.39
C GLN A 120 6.60 -16.91 -6.88
N PRO A 121 6.12 -16.27 -7.96
CA PRO A 121 6.69 -15.01 -8.44
C PRO A 121 6.47 -13.87 -7.44
N LEU A 122 7.32 -12.84 -7.55
CA LEU A 122 7.07 -11.54 -6.92
C LEU A 122 5.79 -10.93 -7.46
N GLU A 123 4.93 -10.43 -6.57
CA GLU A 123 3.65 -9.85 -6.95
C GLU A 123 3.42 -8.48 -6.31
N LEU A 124 2.70 -7.63 -7.03
CA LEU A 124 2.31 -6.29 -6.60
C LEU A 124 0.88 -6.01 -7.05
N TYR A 125 0.05 -5.54 -6.14
CA TYR A 125 -1.35 -5.20 -6.38
C TYR A 125 -1.71 -3.83 -5.81
N LEU A 126 -2.63 -3.16 -6.47
CA LEU A 126 -3.40 -2.04 -5.93
C LEU A 126 -4.80 -2.53 -5.62
N VAL A 127 -5.19 -2.44 -4.36
CA VAL A 127 -6.55 -2.69 -3.87
C VAL A 127 -7.25 -1.35 -3.70
N TYR A 128 -8.36 -1.16 -4.41
CA TYR A 128 -9.17 0.06 -4.37
C TYR A 128 -10.10 0.10 -3.15
N SER A 129 -10.63 1.28 -2.87
CA SER A 129 -11.61 1.48 -1.79
C SER A 129 -12.87 0.63 -1.94
N GLN A 130 -13.23 0.26 -3.18
CA GLN A 130 -14.36 -0.60 -3.51
C GLN A 130 -14.06 -2.10 -3.35
N GLY A 131 -12.82 -2.45 -2.95
CA GLY A 131 -12.38 -3.82 -2.68
C GLY A 131 -11.88 -4.60 -3.90
N ASN A 132 -12.08 -4.08 -5.12
CA ASN A 132 -11.47 -4.64 -6.32
C ASN A 132 -9.98 -4.28 -6.39
N TYR A 133 -9.22 -5.01 -7.19
CA TYR A 133 -7.77 -4.85 -7.28
C TYR A 133 -7.24 -5.05 -8.69
N ILE A 134 -6.06 -4.49 -8.95
CA ILE A 134 -5.34 -4.62 -10.22
C ILE A 134 -3.86 -4.91 -10.00
N LYS A 135 -3.21 -5.48 -11.01
CA LYS A 135 -1.74 -5.55 -11.13
C LYS A 135 -1.21 -4.35 -11.92
N PRO A 136 0.07 -3.99 -11.75
CA PRO A 136 0.72 -3.05 -12.67
C PRO A 136 0.83 -3.66 -14.07
N ALA A 137 0.91 -2.82 -15.09
CA ALA A 137 1.22 -3.27 -16.44
C ALA A 137 2.66 -3.80 -16.51
N ASP A 138 2.90 -4.85 -17.30
CA ASP A 138 4.25 -5.43 -17.44
C ASP A 138 5.28 -4.40 -17.91
N SER A 139 4.88 -3.46 -18.78
CA SER A 139 5.76 -2.39 -19.27
C SER A 139 6.07 -1.31 -18.23
N LYS A 140 5.27 -1.21 -17.15
CA LYS A 140 5.40 -0.23 -16.05
C LYS A 140 5.18 -0.95 -14.73
N PRO A 141 6.17 -1.68 -14.20
CA PRO A 141 6.03 -2.57 -13.08
C PRO A 141 6.05 -1.83 -11.74
N TYR A 142 5.24 -0.78 -11.59
CA TYR A 142 5.09 -0.02 -10.37
C TYR A 142 3.64 0.46 -10.18
N LEU A 143 3.27 0.73 -8.95
CA LEU A 143 1.99 1.31 -8.55
C LEU A 143 2.23 2.43 -7.55
N VAL A 144 1.35 3.43 -7.56
CA VAL A 144 1.40 4.59 -6.66
C VAL A 144 0.00 4.86 -6.13
N ILE A 145 -0.10 5.23 -4.87
CA ILE A 145 -1.35 5.72 -4.24
C ILE A 145 -1.10 7.02 -3.49
N GLY A 146 -2.15 7.82 -3.36
CA GLY A 146 -2.10 9.14 -2.75
C GLY A 146 -1.80 10.24 -3.76
N GLU A 147 -0.85 11.12 -3.48
CA GLU A 147 -0.44 12.22 -4.36
C GLU A 147 0.47 11.71 -5.48
N VAL A 148 0.01 11.74 -6.72
CA VAL A 148 0.75 11.13 -7.85
C VAL A 148 1.48 12.14 -8.73
N LYS A 149 1.16 13.44 -8.61
CA LYS A 149 1.61 14.47 -9.59
C LYS A 149 3.12 14.64 -9.63
N TYR A 150 3.78 14.54 -8.48
CA TYR A 150 5.18 14.93 -8.35
C TYR A 150 6.13 13.73 -8.48
N GLY A 151 5.77 12.59 -7.90
CA GLY A 151 6.59 11.39 -7.91
C GLY A 151 6.44 10.53 -9.17
N LYS A 152 5.20 10.35 -9.65
CA LYS A 152 4.90 9.49 -10.80
C LYS A 152 5.68 9.86 -12.09
N PRO A 153 5.86 11.14 -12.48
CA PRO A 153 6.65 11.49 -13.65
C PRO A 153 8.10 11.03 -13.62
N ILE A 154 8.68 10.88 -12.43
CA ILE A 154 10.04 10.35 -12.22
C ILE A 154 10.04 8.85 -12.48
N LEU A 155 9.09 8.14 -11.88
CA LEU A 155 8.93 6.69 -12.06
C LEU A 155 8.69 6.33 -13.55
N ASP A 156 7.83 7.09 -14.24
CA ASP A 156 7.52 6.87 -15.66
C ASP A 156 8.75 6.92 -16.58
N ARG A 157 9.77 7.71 -16.20
CA ARG A 157 11.00 7.85 -16.98
C ARG A 157 12.04 6.76 -16.74
N VAL A 158 12.07 6.23 -15.50
CA VAL A 158 13.16 5.38 -15.02
C VAL A 158 12.75 3.91 -14.93
N ILE A 159 11.53 3.65 -14.41
CA ILE A 159 11.12 2.29 -14.10
C ILE A 159 10.74 1.53 -15.37
N LYS A 160 11.45 0.45 -15.61
CA LYS A 160 11.27 -0.50 -16.73
C LYS A 160 11.25 -1.93 -16.16
N PRO A 161 10.78 -2.93 -16.94
CA PRO A 161 10.75 -4.33 -16.49
C PRO A 161 12.10 -4.89 -16.05
N SER A 162 13.19 -4.35 -16.59
CA SER A 162 14.58 -4.76 -16.28
C SER A 162 15.25 -3.92 -15.19
N VAL A 163 14.50 -3.12 -14.43
CA VAL A 163 15.09 -2.28 -13.37
C VAL A 163 15.66 -3.15 -12.26
N SER A 164 16.89 -2.85 -11.82
CA SER A 164 17.49 -3.48 -10.64
C SER A 164 16.82 -2.95 -9.36
N ILE A 165 16.86 -3.73 -8.27
CA ILE A 165 16.35 -3.29 -6.97
C ILE A 165 17.07 -2.02 -6.49
N GLY A 166 18.36 -1.87 -6.75
CA GLY A 166 19.13 -0.68 -6.39
C GLY A 166 18.68 0.59 -7.14
N ASP A 167 18.38 0.48 -8.44
CA ASP A 167 17.85 1.61 -9.22
C ASP A 167 16.40 1.91 -8.86
N ALA A 168 15.60 0.88 -8.63
CA ALA A 168 14.23 1.02 -8.13
C ALA A 168 14.19 1.75 -6.79
N SER A 169 15.09 1.38 -5.86
CA SER A 169 15.22 2.04 -4.54
C SER A 169 15.59 3.51 -4.67
N ARG A 170 16.62 3.83 -5.48
CA ARG A 170 17.00 5.23 -5.74
C ARG A 170 15.86 6.02 -6.36
N CYS A 171 15.17 5.43 -7.33
CA CYS A 171 14.05 6.09 -8.00
C CYS A 171 12.86 6.32 -7.05
N ALA A 172 12.54 5.35 -6.19
CA ALA A 172 11.51 5.50 -5.16
C ALA A 172 11.84 6.67 -4.21
N LEU A 173 13.08 6.75 -3.72
CA LEU A 173 13.50 7.83 -2.82
C LEU A 173 13.49 9.21 -3.49
N ILE A 174 13.93 9.31 -4.75
CA ILE A 174 13.88 10.57 -5.51
C ILE A 174 12.43 10.99 -5.76
N SER A 175 11.54 10.06 -6.09
CA SER A 175 10.12 10.34 -6.29
C SER A 175 9.43 10.77 -4.98
N MET A 176 9.85 10.19 -3.86
CA MET A 176 9.40 10.59 -2.51
C MET A 176 9.89 12.01 -2.18
N ASP A 177 11.20 12.31 -2.36
CA ASP A 177 11.77 13.65 -2.11
C ASP A 177 11.08 14.73 -2.94
N SER A 178 10.82 14.47 -4.22
CA SER A 178 10.08 15.38 -5.09
C SER A 178 8.68 15.69 -4.56
N THR A 179 7.99 14.66 -4.05
CA THR A 179 6.65 14.82 -3.49
C THR A 179 6.68 15.57 -2.16
N LEU A 180 7.61 15.22 -1.26
CA LEU A 180 7.80 15.89 0.03
C LEU A 180 8.07 17.40 -0.10
N LYS A 181 8.82 17.80 -1.12
CA LYS A 181 9.13 19.22 -1.40
C LYS A 181 7.97 19.98 -2.04
N SER A 182 7.06 19.29 -2.67
CA SER A 182 6.00 19.89 -3.49
C SER A 182 4.62 19.84 -2.84
N ASP A 183 4.40 18.95 -1.87
CA ASP A 183 3.13 18.80 -1.13
C ASP A 183 3.36 18.82 0.38
N LEU A 184 2.92 19.89 1.04
CA LEU A 184 3.04 20.08 2.48
C LEU A 184 2.31 19.01 3.31
N THR A 185 1.36 18.30 2.73
CA THR A 185 0.58 17.28 3.42
C THR A 185 1.25 15.91 3.42
N VAL A 186 2.30 15.74 2.64
CA VAL A 186 3.18 14.56 2.61
C VAL A 186 4.45 14.87 3.41
N GLY A 187 4.87 13.98 4.30
CA GLY A 187 6.02 14.33 5.16
C GLY A 187 6.63 13.14 5.91
N PRO A 188 7.88 13.35 6.39
CA PRO A 188 8.61 12.35 7.15
C PRO A 188 7.94 12.04 8.50
N PRO A 189 8.36 10.88 9.15
CA PRO A 189 9.33 9.89 8.67
C PRO A 189 8.90 9.17 7.38
N ILE A 190 9.87 8.54 6.71
CA ILE A 190 9.64 7.70 5.55
C ILE A 190 9.86 6.25 5.95
N ASP A 191 8.89 5.38 5.72
CA ASP A 191 9.03 3.93 5.77
C ASP A 191 9.55 3.44 4.41
N PHE A 192 10.59 2.58 4.45
CA PHE A 192 11.24 2.08 3.24
C PHE A 192 11.67 0.62 3.39
#